data_64a5376ba12e3d6bc37c6b7637d71095
#
_entry.id   64a5376ba12e3d6bc37c6b7637d71095
#
_cell.length_a   1.000
_cell.length_b   1.000
_cell.length_c   1.000
_cell.angle_alpha   90.00
_cell.angle_beta   90.00
_cell.angle_gamma   90.00
#
_symmetry.space_group_name_H-M   'P 1'
#
loop_
_entity.id
_entity.type
_entity.pdbx_description
1 polymer ?
#
loop_
_entity_poly.entity_id
_entity_poly.type
_entity_poly.pdbx_seq_one_letter_code
_entity_poly.pdbx_strand_id
1 'polypeptide(L)'
;MYNIKFESYVPEPSPATSDRIVAAHYYAAWKYGAAEVHEGFNDLAEKFPDRTPLMGYYDEENPEVCDWEIKWAVEHGINCFIYCWYRRKHNMGKPVTLADLRCGHGIHEALFHAKYQNYMKFAIMFEIGPLWSATDEKDMLENLMPFWMENYFSRDNYLKIDNKPVLFFFNPRRLAEECFDSAERQKATFDACREYCRARGFDGMVFAPCNTELTMAACEDAVERGFDFRFGYNSGYRAPVDYYNDEDDIVRKQCELYKQRLANDPMRFIPTASCFADATPRHTERWRALGGYPFYKEKRWYLSPENFRRVLEGMKEISDALPDGAWGKKIIMIDNWNEWDEGHFVAPSHKFGYKYLQAVREVFTKRDNLPDYRTPQDQGFTGYNRSWKTPDFAEFCEKNYKK
;
A
#
# COMPACT_ATOMS: atom_id res chain seq x y z
N MET A 1 23.30 15.15 13.39
CA MET A 1 22.03 15.25 12.64
C MET A 1 22.11 16.51 11.82
N TYR A 2 22.25 16.40 10.51
CA TYR A 2 22.34 17.56 9.64
C TYR A 2 20.93 18.15 9.50
N ASN A 3 20.76 19.41 9.87
CA ASN A 3 19.53 20.16 9.66
C ASN A 3 19.51 20.61 8.19
N ILE A 4 19.32 19.68 7.28
CA ILE A 4 19.14 20.02 5.86
C ILE A 4 17.70 20.51 5.73
N LYS A 5 17.55 21.81 5.47
CA LYS A 5 16.28 22.35 5.02
C LYS A 5 16.08 21.85 3.60
N PHE A 6 15.22 20.86 3.48
CA PHE A 6 14.88 20.28 2.20
C PHE A 6 13.86 21.20 1.49
N GLU A 7 14.23 21.72 0.33
CA GLU A 7 13.32 22.43 -0.56
C GLU A 7 12.94 21.48 -1.68
N SER A 8 11.66 21.10 -1.74
CA SER A 8 11.17 20.25 -2.83
C SER A 8 11.17 21.02 -4.15
N TYR A 9 11.76 20.41 -5.16
CA TYR A 9 11.75 20.93 -6.55
C TYR A 9 10.58 20.33 -7.37
N VAL A 10 9.79 19.49 -6.75
CA VAL A 10 8.61 18.88 -7.37
C VAL A 10 7.54 19.97 -7.58
N PRO A 11 6.95 20.09 -8.76
CA PRO A 11 5.85 21.01 -9.00
C PRO A 11 4.67 20.73 -8.10
N GLU A 12 4.01 21.79 -7.64
CA GLU A 12 2.83 21.64 -6.77
C GLU A 12 1.76 20.77 -7.43
N PRO A 13 1.21 19.78 -6.72
CA PRO A 13 0.15 18.93 -7.23
C PRO A 13 -1.13 19.70 -7.55
N SER A 14 -1.82 19.29 -8.61
CA SER A 14 -3.18 19.71 -8.94
C SER A 14 -4.13 18.53 -8.78
N PRO A 15 -4.65 18.25 -7.58
CA PRO A 15 -5.44 17.04 -7.31
C PRO A 15 -6.72 16.97 -8.14
N ALA A 16 -7.04 15.78 -8.64
CA ALA A 16 -8.32 15.50 -9.25
C ALA A 16 -9.39 15.27 -8.18
N THR A 17 -10.59 15.81 -8.37
CA THR A 17 -11.70 15.56 -7.45
C THR A 17 -12.25 14.15 -7.62
N SER A 18 -12.25 13.38 -6.55
CA SER A 18 -12.96 12.09 -6.43
C SER A 18 -14.06 12.16 -5.39
N ASP A 19 -15.14 11.42 -5.58
CA ASP A 19 -16.27 11.32 -4.63
C ASP A 19 -16.00 10.30 -3.51
N ARG A 20 -14.88 9.61 -3.59
CA ARG A 20 -14.48 8.55 -2.65
C ARG A 20 -12.99 8.51 -2.40
N ILE A 21 -12.58 7.76 -1.41
CA ILE A 21 -11.18 7.44 -1.18
C ILE A 21 -10.78 6.35 -2.17
N VAL A 22 -9.77 6.63 -2.98
CA VAL A 22 -9.09 5.64 -3.82
C VAL A 22 -7.73 5.40 -3.16
N ALA A 23 -7.59 4.25 -2.52
CA ALA A 23 -6.40 3.89 -1.77
C ALA A 23 -5.53 2.92 -2.54
N ALA A 24 -4.22 3.08 -2.49
CA ALA A 24 -3.26 2.12 -3.05
C ALA A 24 -2.34 1.57 -1.96
N HIS A 25 -2.10 0.26 -1.98
CA HIS A 25 -1.07 -0.34 -1.14
C HIS A 25 0.30 0.19 -1.55
N TYR A 26 1.13 0.47 -0.55
CA TYR A 26 2.46 1.04 -0.73
C TYR A 26 3.51 0.18 -0.02
N TYR A 27 4.40 -0.42 -0.80
CA TYR A 27 5.50 -1.23 -0.29
C TYR A 27 6.80 -0.42 -0.25
N ALA A 28 7.20 0.04 0.93
CA ALA A 28 8.35 0.92 1.10
C ALA A 28 9.68 0.13 1.20
N ALA A 29 10.05 -0.58 0.13
CA ALA A 29 11.24 -1.44 0.13
C ALA A 29 12.39 -0.96 -0.79
N TRP A 30 12.23 0.18 -1.45
CA TRP A 30 13.14 0.63 -2.51
C TRP A 30 14.17 1.61 -2.01
N LYS A 31 14.92 1.20 -0.98
CA LYS A 31 15.91 2.01 -0.34
C LYS A 31 17.29 1.88 -0.99
N TYR A 32 18.00 3.00 -1.17
CA TYR A 32 19.38 3.00 -1.67
C TYR A 32 20.32 2.24 -0.72
N GLY A 33 21.15 1.37 -1.29
CA GLY A 33 22.11 0.59 -0.53
C GLY A 33 21.51 -0.53 0.32
N ALA A 34 20.21 -0.77 0.23
CA ALA A 34 19.60 -1.91 0.91
C ALA A 34 20.19 -3.23 0.39
N ALA A 35 20.61 -4.07 1.33
CA ALA A 35 21.24 -5.35 1.04
C ALA A 35 20.32 -6.54 1.32
N GLU A 36 19.18 -6.29 1.93
CA GLU A 36 18.21 -7.33 2.25
C GLU A 36 17.43 -7.76 1.00
N VAL A 37 16.94 -8.99 1.01
CA VAL A 37 16.07 -9.51 -0.04
C VAL A 37 14.78 -8.71 -0.06
N HIS A 38 14.29 -8.38 -1.22
CA HIS A 38 13.18 -7.47 -1.48
C HIS A 38 13.41 -6.00 -1.13
N GLU A 39 14.61 -5.62 -0.77
CA GLU A 39 14.91 -4.22 -0.51
C GLU A 39 15.86 -3.69 -1.58
N GLY A 40 15.43 -2.66 -2.28
CA GLY A 40 16.17 -2.02 -3.36
C GLY A 40 16.01 -2.67 -4.74
N PHE A 41 16.58 -2.03 -5.74
CA PHE A 41 16.40 -2.35 -7.16
C PHE A 41 17.47 -3.28 -7.75
N ASN A 42 18.34 -3.85 -6.94
CA ASN A 42 19.55 -4.54 -7.42
C ASN A 42 19.25 -5.67 -8.42
N ASP A 43 18.25 -6.51 -8.12
CA ASP A 43 17.88 -7.63 -8.99
C ASP A 43 17.01 -7.22 -10.18
N LEU A 44 16.25 -6.09 -10.04
CA LEU A 44 15.38 -5.57 -11.09
C LEU A 44 16.16 -4.82 -12.17
N ALA A 45 17.10 -3.98 -11.77
CA ALA A 45 17.84 -3.10 -12.66
C ALA A 45 18.57 -3.85 -13.78
N GLU A 46 19.14 -5.01 -13.46
CA GLU A 46 19.93 -5.80 -14.38
C GLU A 46 19.08 -6.70 -15.29
N LYS A 47 18.03 -7.33 -14.74
CA LYS A 47 17.36 -8.46 -15.38
C LYS A 47 15.94 -8.15 -15.87
N PHE A 48 15.33 -7.07 -15.34
CA PHE A 48 13.93 -6.71 -15.62
C PHE A 48 13.79 -5.21 -15.96
N PRO A 49 14.47 -4.72 -17.00
CA PRO A 49 14.49 -3.28 -17.34
C PRO A 49 13.11 -2.75 -17.74
N ASP A 50 12.18 -3.59 -18.14
CA ASP A 50 10.80 -3.22 -18.45
C ASP A 50 9.99 -2.79 -17.19
N ARG A 51 10.50 -3.07 -16.00
CA ARG A 51 9.93 -2.63 -14.71
C ARG A 51 10.60 -1.37 -14.16
N THR A 52 11.43 -0.71 -14.93
CA THR A 52 12.08 0.54 -14.50
C THR A 52 11.04 1.61 -14.18
N PRO A 53 11.02 2.16 -12.94
CA PRO A 53 10.17 3.29 -12.60
C PRO A 53 10.42 4.48 -13.54
N LEU A 54 9.39 5.27 -13.81
CA LEU A 54 9.53 6.41 -14.73
C LEU A 54 10.54 7.46 -14.23
N MET A 55 10.66 7.62 -12.92
CA MET A 55 11.68 8.48 -12.32
C MET A 55 13.08 7.84 -12.27
N GLY A 56 13.26 6.62 -12.78
CA GLY A 56 14.47 5.83 -12.60
C GLY A 56 14.51 5.11 -11.25
N TYR A 57 15.63 4.48 -10.94
CA TYR A 57 15.85 3.83 -9.65
C TYR A 57 16.08 4.90 -8.57
N TYR A 58 15.32 4.84 -7.48
CA TYR A 58 15.23 5.87 -6.47
C TYR A 58 15.57 5.34 -5.06
N ASP A 59 15.86 6.28 -4.16
CA ASP A 59 15.91 6.01 -2.73
C ASP A 59 14.61 6.47 -2.09
N GLU A 60 13.81 5.53 -1.64
CA GLU A 60 12.47 5.76 -1.12
C GLU A 60 12.45 6.46 0.25
N GLU A 61 13.59 6.61 0.90
CA GLU A 61 13.68 7.46 2.09
C GLU A 61 13.73 8.96 1.76
N ASN A 62 13.82 9.31 0.46
CA ASN A 62 13.92 10.68 0.01
C ASN A 62 12.54 11.36 -0.05
N PRO A 63 12.31 12.48 0.67
CA PRO A 63 11.05 13.21 0.64
C PRO A 63 10.63 13.71 -0.75
N GLU A 64 11.57 14.03 -1.66
CA GLU A 64 11.21 14.41 -3.03
C GLU A 64 10.68 13.27 -3.87
N VAL A 65 11.18 12.05 -3.66
CA VAL A 65 10.59 10.86 -4.28
C VAL A 65 9.14 10.74 -3.86
N CYS A 66 8.87 10.87 -2.56
CA CYS A 66 7.51 10.85 -2.02
C CYS A 66 6.65 11.99 -2.60
N ASP A 67 7.20 13.20 -2.76
CA ASP A 67 6.49 14.34 -3.38
C ASP A 67 6.11 14.05 -4.84
N TRP A 68 6.99 13.42 -5.64
CA TRP A 68 6.66 13.00 -7.00
C TRP A 68 5.54 11.95 -7.02
N GLU A 69 5.62 10.97 -6.15
CA GLU A 69 4.60 9.92 -6.05
C GLU A 69 3.25 10.48 -5.59
N ILE A 70 3.24 11.35 -4.59
CA ILE A 70 2.03 12.06 -4.15
C ILE A 70 1.44 12.86 -5.32
N LYS A 71 2.27 13.65 -6.02
CA LYS A 71 1.82 14.44 -7.15
C LYS A 71 1.14 13.58 -8.20
N TRP A 72 1.81 12.55 -8.68
CA TRP A 72 1.27 11.68 -9.70
C TRP A 72 0.00 10.95 -9.26
N ALA A 73 -0.02 10.49 -8.00
CA ALA A 73 -1.18 9.81 -7.44
C ALA A 73 -2.41 10.72 -7.35
N VAL A 74 -2.29 11.89 -6.71
CA VAL A 74 -3.45 12.76 -6.47
C VAL A 74 -3.97 13.44 -7.73
N GLU A 75 -3.11 13.72 -8.70
CA GLU A 75 -3.51 14.25 -10.01
C GLU A 75 -4.31 13.25 -10.84
N HIS A 76 -4.21 11.96 -10.49
CA HIS A 76 -4.95 10.87 -11.13
C HIS A 76 -6.03 10.25 -10.23
N GLY A 77 -6.28 10.83 -9.04
CA GLY A 77 -7.40 10.45 -8.19
C GLY A 77 -7.08 9.42 -7.10
N ILE A 78 -5.85 8.91 -7.00
CA ILE A 78 -5.40 8.14 -5.84
C ILE A 78 -5.08 9.15 -4.73
N ASN A 79 -5.78 9.04 -3.60
CA ASN A 79 -5.72 10.04 -2.52
C ASN A 79 -5.41 9.44 -1.14
N CYS A 80 -5.02 8.15 -1.10
CA CYS A 80 -4.60 7.47 0.11
C CYS A 80 -3.54 6.42 -0.21
N PHE A 81 -2.43 6.40 0.53
CA PHE A 81 -1.46 5.31 0.51
C PHE A 81 -1.58 4.45 1.76
N ILE A 82 -1.58 3.13 1.59
CA ILE A 82 -1.61 2.16 2.69
C ILE A 82 -0.24 1.51 2.76
N TYR A 83 0.56 1.96 3.72
CA TYR A 83 1.94 1.53 3.88
C TYR A 83 2.03 0.18 4.56
N CYS A 84 2.74 -0.77 3.97
CA CYS A 84 3.14 -2.00 4.63
C CYS A 84 3.98 -1.66 5.87
N TRP A 85 3.56 -2.15 7.02
CA TRP A 85 4.19 -1.85 8.30
C TRP A 85 4.68 -3.12 8.99
N TYR A 86 5.98 -3.17 9.24
CA TYR A 86 6.64 -4.33 9.83
C TYR A 86 7.41 -3.93 11.08
N ARG A 87 7.29 -4.74 12.13
CA ARG A 87 8.19 -4.70 13.30
C ARG A 87 8.94 -6.03 13.38
N ARG A 88 10.21 -6.02 13.78
CA ARG A 88 10.97 -7.26 13.98
C ARG A 88 10.30 -8.13 15.06
N LYS A 89 10.02 -9.40 14.73
CA LYS A 89 9.25 -10.31 15.61
C LYS A 89 9.89 -10.49 16.99
N HIS A 90 11.22 -10.53 17.08
CA HIS A 90 11.94 -10.70 18.34
C HIS A 90 11.86 -9.46 19.30
N ASN A 91 11.25 -8.37 18.84
CA ASN A 91 10.98 -7.19 19.65
C ASN A 91 9.54 -7.14 20.17
N MET A 92 8.75 -8.21 19.99
CA MET A 92 7.45 -8.33 20.63
C MET A 92 7.59 -8.20 22.16
N GLY A 93 6.67 -7.50 22.79
CA GLY A 93 6.69 -7.23 24.24
C GLY A 93 7.61 -6.10 24.66
N LYS A 94 8.25 -5.38 23.74
CA LYS A 94 9.08 -4.22 24.00
C LYS A 94 8.46 -2.96 23.39
N PRO A 95 8.72 -1.75 23.94
CA PRO A 95 8.35 -0.50 23.29
C PRO A 95 8.86 -0.45 21.86
N VAL A 96 8.02 0.04 20.94
CA VAL A 96 8.39 0.16 19.53
C VAL A 96 9.35 1.32 19.32
N THR A 97 10.44 1.10 18.60
CA THR A 97 11.37 2.15 18.17
C THR A 97 11.45 2.20 16.64
N LEU A 98 11.86 3.34 16.08
CA LEU A 98 12.01 3.46 14.62
C LEU A 98 13.03 2.46 14.05
N ALA A 99 14.05 2.10 14.83
CA ALA A 99 15.06 1.12 14.43
C ALA A 99 14.50 -0.31 14.32
N ASP A 100 13.36 -0.59 14.95
CA ASP A 100 12.69 -1.90 14.90
C ASP A 100 11.84 -2.08 13.66
N LEU A 101 11.58 -0.99 12.93
CA LEU A 101 10.72 -1.01 11.77
C LEU A 101 11.51 -1.36 10.51
N ARG A 102 11.06 -2.40 9.82
CA ARG A 102 11.42 -2.59 8.43
C ARG A 102 10.55 -1.66 7.58
N CYS A 103 11.10 -1.07 6.54
CA CYS A 103 10.38 -0.16 5.64
C CYS A 103 9.80 1.10 6.32
N GLY A 104 10.14 1.37 7.59
CA GLY A 104 9.68 2.56 8.31
C GLY A 104 10.14 3.88 7.71
N HIS A 105 11.22 3.87 6.93
CA HIS A 105 11.76 5.05 6.23
C HIS A 105 10.76 5.68 5.24
N GLY A 106 9.94 4.90 4.55
CA GLY A 106 8.93 5.44 3.63
C GLY A 106 7.89 6.34 4.32
N ILE A 107 7.62 6.10 5.60
CA ILE A 107 6.74 6.96 6.40
C ILE A 107 7.54 8.03 7.14
N HIS A 108 8.52 7.61 7.96
CA HIS A 108 9.18 8.51 8.93
C HIS A 108 10.21 9.44 8.29
N GLU A 109 10.87 9.00 7.23
CA GLU A 109 11.88 9.79 6.54
C GLU A 109 11.29 10.48 5.29
N ALA A 110 10.51 9.76 4.48
CA ALA A 110 9.95 10.30 3.26
C ALA A 110 8.63 11.05 3.51
N LEU A 111 7.53 10.35 3.82
CA LEU A 111 6.20 10.98 3.90
C LEU A 111 6.15 12.14 4.89
N PHE A 112 6.69 11.96 6.11
CA PHE A 112 6.61 12.98 7.16
C PHE A 112 7.48 14.22 6.90
N HIS A 113 8.40 14.14 5.96
CA HIS A 113 9.23 15.25 5.50
C HIS A 113 8.86 15.76 4.10
N ALA A 114 7.96 15.06 3.39
CA ALA A 114 7.48 15.49 2.09
C ALA A 114 6.74 16.83 2.18
N LYS A 115 7.02 17.72 1.24
CA LYS A 115 6.37 19.05 1.14
C LYS A 115 4.88 18.94 0.91
N TYR A 116 4.46 17.93 0.15
CA TYR A 116 3.08 17.73 -0.28
C TYR A 116 2.32 16.66 0.50
N GLN A 117 2.83 16.24 1.68
CA GLN A 117 2.20 15.20 2.50
C GLN A 117 0.71 15.47 2.81
N ASN A 118 0.31 16.72 2.90
CA ASN A 118 -1.07 17.08 3.23
C ASN A 118 -2.07 16.84 2.08
N TYR A 119 -1.59 16.61 0.86
CA TYR A 119 -2.43 16.21 -0.27
C TYR A 119 -2.80 14.73 -0.22
N MET A 120 -2.06 13.92 0.55
CA MET A 120 -2.20 12.47 0.61
C MET A 120 -2.64 12.01 1.99
N LYS A 121 -3.72 11.22 2.06
CA LYS A 121 -4.03 10.43 3.26
C LYS A 121 -3.10 9.22 3.31
N PHE A 122 -2.85 8.72 4.52
CA PHE A 122 -2.14 7.46 4.68
C PHE A 122 -2.76 6.59 5.77
N ALA A 123 -2.52 5.30 5.67
CA ALA A 123 -2.79 4.31 6.70
C ALA A 123 -1.62 3.32 6.77
N ILE A 124 -1.60 2.52 7.81
CA ILE A 124 -0.65 1.41 7.92
C ILE A 124 -1.36 0.07 7.78
N MET A 125 -0.66 -0.89 7.19
CA MET A 125 -1.05 -2.29 7.12
C MET A 125 -0.07 -3.13 7.93
N PHE A 126 -0.55 -3.72 9.03
CA PHE A 126 0.23 -4.55 9.92
C PHE A 126 0.51 -5.90 9.25
N GLU A 127 1.77 -6.08 8.86
CA GLU A 127 2.24 -7.22 8.08
C GLU A 127 2.72 -8.36 8.98
N ILE A 128 1.95 -9.43 9.07
CA ILE A 128 2.26 -10.57 9.92
C ILE A 128 2.96 -11.66 9.12
N GLY A 129 4.17 -11.99 9.51
CA GLY A 129 4.99 -12.95 8.78
C GLY A 129 5.89 -13.79 9.68
N PRO A 130 6.64 -14.77 9.14
CA PRO A 130 7.48 -15.67 9.94
C PRO A 130 8.54 -14.96 10.77
N LEU A 131 9.09 -13.86 10.24
CA LEU A 131 10.15 -13.07 10.86
C LEU A 131 9.68 -11.69 11.32
N TRP A 132 8.45 -11.30 10.93
CA TRP A 132 7.92 -9.95 11.07
C TRP A 132 6.61 -9.96 11.83
N SER A 133 6.42 -8.92 12.63
CA SER A 133 5.16 -8.54 13.24
C SER A 133 4.40 -9.68 13.89
N ALA A 134 4.74 -9.98 15.12
CA ALA A 134 3.88 -10.72 16.04
C ALA A 134 3.42 -9.78 17.14
N THR A 135 2.32 -10.13 17.79
CA THR A 135 1.78 -9.41 18.93
C THR A 135 0.96 -10.36 19.81
N ASP A 136 0.65 -9.93 21.02
CA ASP A 136 -0.37 -10.49 21.88
C ASP A 136 -1.20 -9.34 22.48
N GLU A 137 -2.13 -9.66 23.32
CA GLU A 137 -2.99 -8.66 23.98
C GLU A 137 -2.18 -7.56 24.68
N LYS A 138 -1.18 -7.98 25.48
CA LYS A 138 -0.36 -7.06 26.26
C LYS A 138 0.50 -6.17 25.36
N ASP A 139 1.17 -6.76 24.40
CA ASP A 139 2.03 -6.04 23.46
C ASP A 139 1.22 -5.07 22.57
N MET A 140 0.03 -5.50 22.13
CA MET A 140 -0.87 -4.64 21.37
C MET A 140 -1.24 -3.38 22.14
N LEU A 141 -1.65 -3.53 23.41
CA LEU A 141 -2.15 -2.42 24.21
C LEU A 141 -1.05 -1.56 24.83
N GLU A 142 0.07 -2.16 25.23
CA GLU A 142 1.15 -1.47 25.96
C GLU A 142 2.25 -0.90 25.04
N ASN A 143 2.44 -1.47 23.84
CA ASN A 143 3.52 -1.08 22.94
C ASN A 143 3.04 -0.58 21.57
N LEU A 144 2.20 -1.34 20.88
CA LEU A 144 1.77 -1.00 19.53
C LEU A 144 0.79 0.18 19.52
N MET A 145 -0.27 0.12 20.31
CA MET A 145 -1.28 1.18 20.37
C MET A 145 -0.72 2.56 20.79
N PRO A 146 0.13 2.66 21.83
CA PRO A 146 0.79 3.93 22.17
C PRO A 146 1.64 4.47 21.01
N PHE A 147 2.46 3.61 20.38
CA PHE A 147 3.29 4.02 19.25
C PHE A 147 2.47 4.48 18.05
N TRP A 148 1.44 3.73 17.67
CA TRP A 148 0.57 4.10 16.55
C TRP A 148 -0.25 5.36 16.82
N MET A 149 -0.71 5.53 18.06
CA MET A 149 -1.42 6.74 18.46
C MET A 149 -0.54 7.98 18.34
N GLU A 150 0.67 7.93 18.88
CA GLU A 150 1.60 9.05 18.89
C GLU A 150 2.09 9.41 17.47
N ASN A 151 2.43 8.39 16.67
CA ASN A 151 3.11 8.62 15.40
C ASN A 151 2.17 8.71 14.20
N TYR A 152 0.99 8.07 14.26
CA TYR A 152 0.10 7.94 13.10
C TYR A 152 -1.31 8.44 13.34
N PHE A 153 -2.07 7.87 14.29
CA PHE A 153 -3.51 8.12 14.40
C PHE A 153 -3.85 9.57 14.73
N SER A 154 -2.99 10.27 15.48
CA SER A 154 -3.14 11.69 15.82
C SER A 154 -2.93 12.64 14.65
N ARG A 155 -2.32 12.19 13.53
CA ARG A 155 -2.07 13.04 12.38
C ARG A 155 -3.35 13.32 11.59
N ASP A 156 -3.50 14.54 11.08
CA ASP A 156 -4.69 14.97 10.34
C ASP A 156 -4.89 14.17 9.05
N ASN A 157 -3.79 13.82 8.38
CA ASN A 157 -3.80 13.06 7.14
C ASN A 157 -3.82 11.53 7.33
N TYR A 158 -3.84 11.01 8.58
CA TYR A 158 -4.10 9.59 8.78
C TYR A 158 -5.52 9.23 8.35
N LEU A 159 -5.70 8.08 7.68
CA LEU A 159 -7.01 7.62 7.23
C LEU A 159 -7.93 7.36 8.43
N LYS A 160 -8.96 8.18 8.54
CA LYS A 160 -10.05 8.04 9.51
C LYS A 160 -11.37 8.00 8.76
N ILE A 161 -12.25 7.11 9.14
CA ILE A 161 -13.61 7.06 8.64
C ILE A 161 -14.56 7.19 9.82
N ASP A 162 -15.43 8.19 9.76
CA ASP A 162 -16.35 8.51 10.85
C ASP A 162 -15.58 8.64 12.20
N ASN A 163 -14.51 9.46 12.19
CA ASN A 163 -13.59 9.71 13.31
C ASN A 163 -12.95 8.45 13.94
N LYS A 164 -12.80 7.37 13.15
CA LYS A 164 -12.15 6.12 13.59
C LYS A 164 -10.91 5.87 12.75
N PRO A 165 -9.71 5.81 13.31
CA PRO A 165 -8.52 5.42 12.57
C PRO A 165 -8.67 3.98 12.04
N VAL A 166 -8.19 3.75 10.82
CA VAL A 166 -8.27 2.46 10.13
C VAL A 166 -6.92 1.77 10.21
N LEU A 167 -6.90 0.53 10.69
CA LEU A 167 -5.73 -0.33 10.68
C LEU A 167 -6.00 -1.53 9.77
N PHE A 168 -5.17 -1.69 8.75
CA PHE A 168 -5.20 -2.83 7.86
C PHE A 168 -4.33 -3.97 8.39
N PHE A 169 -4.69 -5.21 8.07
CA PHE A 169 -3.92 -6.41 8.43
C PHE A 169 -3.65 -7.27 7.22
N PHE A 170 -2.39 -7.60 6.99
CA PHE A 170 -2.02 -8.64 6.05
C PHE A 170 -1.81 -9.96 6.79
N ASN A 171 -2.18 -11.11 6.16
CA ASN A 171 -2.15 -12.43 6.78
C ASN A 171 -2.96 -12.56 8.09
N PRO A 172 -4.27 -12.26 8.11
CA PRO A 172 -5.09 -12.37 9.31
C PRO A 172 -5.13 -13.81 9.88
N ARG A 173 -4.92 -14.83 9.04
CA ARG A 173 -4.80 -16.22 9.47
C ARG A 173 -3.59 -16.40 10.41
N ARG A 174 -2.45 -15.83 10.10
CA ARG A 174 -1.27 -15.87 11.00
C ARG A 174 -1.50 -15.13 12.30
N LEU A 175 -2.21 -14.02 12.26
CA LEU A 175 -2.62 -13.31 13.48
C LEU A 175 -3.43 -14.25 14.38
N ALA A 176 -4.38 -14.98 13.80
CA ALA A 176 -5.22 -15.92 14.52
C ALA A 176 -4.45 -17.14 15.07
N GLU A 177 -3.50 -17.68 14.28
CA GLU A 177 -2.79 -18.91 14.63
C GLU A 177 -1.57 -18.67 15.55
N GLU A 178 -0.90 -17.52 15.39
CA GLU A 178 0.39 -17.27 16.05
C GLU A 178 0.32 -16.23 17.18
N CYS A 179 -0.73 -15.40 17.22
CA CYS A 179 -0.80 -14.26 18.11
C CYS A 179 -1.91 -14.36 19.18
N PHE A 180 -3.00 -15.06 18.89
CA PHE A 180 -4.14 -15.18 19.80
C PHE A 180 -4.61 -16.62 19.91
N ASP A 181 -4.89 -17.07 21.15
CA ASP A 181 -5.30 -18.46 21.42
C ASP A 181 -6.74 -18.75 20.95
N SER A 182 -7.58 -17.70 20.82
CA SER A 182 -8.98 -17.86 20.42
C SER A 182 -9.51 -16.58 19.71
N ALA A 183 -10.63 -16.73 19.02
CA ALA A 183 -11.35 -15.63 18.41
C ALA A 183 -11.86 -14.63 19.45
N GLU A 184 -12.35 -15.12 20.58
CA GLU A 184 -12.86 -14.30 21.68
C GLU A 184 -11.74 -13.40 22.27
N ARG A 185 -10.54 -13.94 22.47
CA ARG A 185 -9.40 -13.17 22.99
C ARG A 185 -8.95 -12.11 21.99
N GLN A 186 -8.88 -12.46 20.71
CA GLN A 186 -8.56 -11.47 19.66
C GLN A 186 -9.60 -10.36 19.63
N LYS A 187 -10.90 -10.73 19.64
CA LYS A 187 -11.99 -9.75 19.67
C LYS A 187 -11.93 -8.85 20.92
N ALA A 188 -11.72 -9.43 22.09
CA ALA A 188 -11.59 -8.66 23.34
C ALA A 188 -10.42 -7.67 23.28
N THR A 189 -9.27 -8.06 22.69
CA THR A 189 -8.13 -7.19 22.47
C THR A 189 -8.48 -6.05 21.51
N PHE A 190 -9.16 -6.33 20.42
CA PHE A 190 -9.61 -5.30 19.47
C PHE A 190 -10.64 -4.35 20.10
N ASP A 191 -11.54 -4.86 20.93
CA ASP A 191 -12.47 -4.02 21.67
C ASP A 191 -11.72 -3.11 22.67
N ALA A 192 -10.69 -3.59 23.36
CA ALA A 192 -9.84 -2.78 24.20
C ALA A 192 -9.07 -1.71 23.43
N CYS A 193 -8.60 -2.01 22.20
CA CYS A 193 -8.01 -1.01 21.31
C CYS A 193 -9.00 0.07 20.90
N ARG A 194 -10.27 -0.29 20.67
CA ARG A 194 -11.34 0.68 20.37
C ARG A 194 -11.57 1.61 21.56
N GLU A 195 -11.61 1.07 22.78
CA GLU A 195 -11.72 1.89 24.02
C GLU A 195 -10.49 2.78 24.22
N TYR A 196 -9.30 2.27 23.93
CA TYR A 196 -8.07 3.06 23.96
C TYR A 196 -8.16 4.30 23.05
N CYS A 197 -8.73 4.13 21.86
CA CYS A 197 -8.97 5.23 20.92
C CYS A 197 -10.06 6.18 21.44
N ARG A 198 -11.18 5.65 21.98
CA ARG A 198 -12.26 6.50 22.55
C ARG A 198 -11.76 7.39 23.68
N ALA A 199 -10.92 6.86 24.56
CA ALA A 199 -10.32 7.63 25.64
C ALA A 199 -9.42 8.79 25.15
N ARG A 200 -9.14 8.86 23.81
CA ARG A 200 -8.30 9.87 23.19
C ARG A 200 -9.01 10.71 22.12
N GLY A 201 -10.35 10.72 22.15
CA GLY A 201 -11.18 11.61 21.32
C GLY A 201 -11.58 11.04 19.95
N PHE A 202 -11.37 9.77 19.70
CA PHE A 202 -11.89 9.06 18.54
C PHE A 202 -13.21 8.34 18.86
N ASP A 203 -13.98 7.97 17.85
CA ASP A 203 -15.23 7.20 18.03
C ASP A 203 -14.99 5.66 18.03
N GLY A 204 -13.78 5.26 18.25
CA GLY A 204 -13.31 3.88 18.25
C GLY A 204 -12.18 3.69 17.23
N MET A 205 -12.06 2.48 16.69
CA MET A 205 -11.05 2.10 15.70
C MET A 205 -11.63 1.03 14.76
N VAL A 206 -11.10 0.96 13.57
CA VAL A 206 -11.51 0.02 12.52
C VAL A 206 -10.38 -0.92 12.17
N PHE A 207 -10.70 -2.21 12.10
CA PHE A 207 -9.79 -3.28 11.74
C PHE A 207 -10.22 -3.92 10.43
N ALA A 208 -9.33 -3.90 9.43
CA ALA A 208 -9.59 -4.39 8.08
C ALA A 208 -8.59 -5.48 7.67
N PRO A 209 -8.95 -6.77 7.67
CA PRO A 209 -8.07 -7.84 7.25
C PRO A 209 -8.05 -8.01 5.74
N CYS A 210 -6.89 -8.38 5.22
CA CYS A 210 -6.76 -8.92 3.87
C CYS A 210 -7.38 -10.32 3.81
N ASN A 211 -8.36 -10.49 2.95
CA ASN A 211 -8.96 -11.79 2.70
C ASN A 211 -9.17 -12.00 1.20
N THR A 212 -8.20 -12.62 0.56
CA THR A 212 -8.20 -12.87 -0.88
C THR A 212 -9.21 -13.93 -1.30
N GLU A 213 -9.58 -14.86 -0.40
CA GLU A 213 -10.50 -15.95 -0.74
C GLU A 213 -11.94 -15.48 -0.69
N LEU A 214 -12.23 -14.54 0.15
CA LEU A 214 -13.56 -13.96 0.35
C LEU A 214 -14.69 -15.01 0.49
N THR A 215 -14.42 -16.22 1.00
CA THR A 215 -15.44 -17.22 1.27
C THR A 215 -16.36 -16.76 2.41
N MET A 216 -17.60 -17.22 2.46
CA MET A 216 -18.51 -16.85 3.54
C MET A 216 -17.98 -17.30 4.91
N ALA A 217 -17.42 -18.50 5.01
CA ALA A 217 -16.81 -18.98 6.25
C ALA A 217 -15.66 -18.09 6.75
N ALA A 218 -14.78 -17.62 5.84
CA ALA A 218 -13.73 -16.67 6.20
C ALA A 218 -14.29 -15.30 6.58
N CYS A 219 -15.48 -14.95 6.08
CA CYS A 219 -16.19 -13.75 6.44
C CYS A 219 -16.74 -13.82 7.86
N GLU A 220 -17.36 -14.92 8.21
CA GLU A 220 -17.91 -15.19 9.54
C GLU A 220 -16.81 -15.25 10.59
N ASP A 221 -15.71 -15.99 10.33
CA ASP A 221 -14.55 -16.05 11.21
C ASP A 221 -13.95 -14.65 11.46
N ALA A 222 -13.84 -13.80 10.43
CA ALA A 222 -13.34 -12.44 10.59
C ALA A 222 -14.23 -11.61 11.53
N VAL A 223 -15.55 -11.74 11.46
CA VAL A 223 -16.50 -11.06 12.35
C VAL A 223 -16.36 -11.55 13.78
N GLU A 224 -16.29 -12.88 13.97
CA GLU A 224 -16.11 -13.48 15.30
C GLU A 224 -14.81 -13.01 15.96
N ARG A 225 -13.76 -12.79 15.18
CA ARG A 225 -12.48 -12.24 15.63
C ARG A 225 -12.45 -10.72 15.82
N GLY A 226 -13.55 -10.03 15.56
CA GLY A 226 -13.69 -8.61 15.80
C GLY A 226 -13.20 -7.68 14.67
N PHE A 227 -12.98 -8.20 13.47
CA PHE A 227 -12.73 -7.39 12.28
C PHE A 227 -14.01 -6.72 11.76
N ASP A 228 -13.84 -5.50 11.19
CA ASP A 228 -14.96 -4.70 10.71
C ASP A 228 -15.22 -4.87 9.21
N PHE A 229 -14.15 -4.90 8.40
CA PHE A 229 -14.23 -5.03 6.94
C PHE A 229 -13.17 -5.98 6.42
N ARG A 230 -13.29 -6.27 5.12
CA ARG A 230 -12.32 -7.06 4.39
C ARG A 230 -11.95 -6.38 3.08
N PHE A 231 -10.74 -6.56 2.67
CA PHE A 231 -10.25 -6.15 1.36
C PHE A 231 -9.53 -7.33 0.69
N GLY A 232 -9.32 -7.25 -0.62
CA GLY A 232 -8.57 -8.24 -1.37
C GLY A 232 -7.13 -7.81 -1.63
N TYR A 233 -6.32 -8.77 -2.02
CA TYR A 233 -4.97 -8.59 -2.54
C TYR A 233 -4.72 -9.67 -3.58
N ASN A 234 -4.23 -9.34 -4.78
CA ASN A 234 -4.21 -10.26 -5.92
C ASN A 234 -5.58 -10.91 -6.16
N SER A 235 -6.63 -10.07 -6.10
CA SER A 235 -8.01 -10.54 -6.09
C SER A 235 -8.41 -11.19 -7.39
N GLY A 236 -8.90 -12.40 -7.30
CA GLY A 236 -9.70 -13.00 -8.37
C GLY A 236 -8.94 -13.92 -9.29
N TYR A 237 -7.61 -14.10 -9.14
CA TYR A 237 -6.98 -15.09 -9.97
C TYR A 237 -5.88 -15.91 -9.28
N ARG A 238 -6.12 -17.22 -9.16
CA ARG A 238 -5.08 -18.22 -8.92
C ARG A 238 -4.90 -19.00 -10.20
N ALA A 239 -3.96 -18.57 -11.04
CA ALA A 239 -3.65 -19.30 -12.26
C ALA A 239 -3.21 -20.74 -11.93
N PRO A 240 -3.80 -21.73 -12.58
CA PRO A 240 -3.36 -23.13 -12.46
C PRO A 240 -2.08 -23.42 -13.26
N VAL A 241 -1.59 -22.44 -14.03
CA VAL A 241 -0.47 -22.58 -14.97
C VAL A 241 0.58 -21.51 -14.76
N ASP A 242 1.79 -21.71 -15.28
CA ASP A 242 2.94 -20.81 -15.14
C ASP A 242 2.70 -19.37 -15.63
N TYR A 243 1.87 -19.22 -16.63
CA TYR A 243 1.48 -17.91 -17.16
C TYR A 243 0.04 -17.93 -17.64
N TYR A 244 -0.73 -16.90 -17.27
CA TYR A 244 -2.10 -16.74 -17.72
C TYR A 244 -2.30 -15.39 -18.38
N ASN A 245 -2.78 -15.40 -19.60
CA ASN A 245 -2.90 -14.23 -20.46
C ASN A 245 -4.32 -13.97 -21.00
N ASP A 246 -5.33 -14.68 -20.53
CA ASP A 246 -6.71 -14.38 -20.84
C ASP A 246 -7.19 -13.21 -19.97
N GLU A 247 -6.94 -12.00 -20.44
CA GLU A 247 -7.28 -10.78 -19.74
C GLU A 247 -8.80 -10.63 -19.53
N ASP A 248 -9.62 -11.08 -20.47
CA ASP A 248 -11.08 -11.03 -20.34
C ASP A 248 -11.56 -11.93 -19.19
N ASP A 249 -10.99 -13.12 -19.06
CA ASP A 249 -11.31 -14.00 -17.94
C ASP A 249 -10.84 -13.43 -16.61
N ILE A 250 -9.67 -12.80 -16.55
CA ILE A 250 -9.16 -12.14 -15.35
C ILE A 250 -10.10 -11.00 -14.92
N VAL A 251 -10.51 -10.13 -15.85
CA VAL A 251 -11.47 -9.05 -15.59
C VAL A 251 -12.78 -9.62 -15.07
N ARG A 252 -13.33 -10.62 -15.78
CA ARG A 252 -14.59 -11.27 -15.39
C ARG A 252 -14.51 -11.85 -13.97
N LYS A 253 -13.47 -12.60 -13.66
CA LYS A 253 -13.30 -13.27 -12.35
C LYS A 253 -13.17 -12.28 -11.19
N GLN A 254 -12.40 -11.20 -11.38
CA GLN A 254 -12.31 -10.17 -10.35
C GLN A 254 -13.69 -9.54 -10.10
N CYS A 255 -14.42 -9.17 -11.13
CA CYS A 255 -15.74 -8.57 -10.98
C CYS A 255 -16.76 -9.56 -10.38
N GLU A 256 -16.78 -10.83 -10.80
CA GLU A 256 -17.66 -11.86 -10.25
C GLU A 256 -17.43 -12.09 -8.76
N LEU A 257 -16.19 -12.12 -8.32
CA LEU A 257 -15.83 -12.24 -6.92
C LEU A 257 -16.52 -11.17 -6.07
N TYR A 258 -16.42 -9.91 -6.46
CA TYR A 258 -17.02 -8.80 -5.71
C TYR A 258 -18.53 -8.69 -5.91
N LYS A 259 -19.09 -9.13 -7.03
CA LYS A 259 -20.55 -9.29 -7.22
C LYS A 259 -21.13 -10.34 -6.25
N GLN A 260 -20.41 -11.43 -6.02
CA GLN A 260 -20.81 -12.41 -4.99
C GLN A 260 -20.78 -11.80 -3.58
N ARG A 261 -19.82 -10.89 -3.30
CA ARG A 261 -19.79 -10.17 -2.04
C ARG A 261 -20.96 -9.20 -1.88
N LEU A 262 -21.25 -8.43 -2.92
CA LEU A 262 -22.40 -7.55 -2.93
C LEU A 262 -23.69 -8.33 -2.62
N ALA A 263 -23.83 -9.55 -3.13
CA ALA A 263 -25.02 -10.38 -2.90
C ALA A 263 -25.09 -10.97 -1.48
N ASN A 264 -23.95 -11.31 -0.88
CA ASN A 264 -23.91 -12.12 0.33
C ASN A 264 -23.51 -11.37 1.62
N ASP A 265 -22.70 -10.30 1.50
CA ASP A 265 -22.21 -9.53 2.65
C ASP A 265 -21.90 -8.09 2.27
N PRO A 266 -22.89 -7.31 1.82
CA PRO A 266 -22.66 -5.98 1.23
C PRO A 266 -22.07 -4.95 2.19
N MET A 267 -22.20 -5.16 3.50
CA MET A 267 -21.78 -4.17 4.50
C MET A 267 -20.28 -4.21 4.84
N ARG A 268 -19.60 -5.32 4.56
CA ARG A 268 -18.32 -5.62 5.21
C ARG A 268 -17.17 -5.89 4.25
N PHE A 269 -17.16 -5.33 3.05
CA PHE A 269 -16.02 -5.43 2.15
C PHE A 269 -15.69 -4.11 1.48
N ILE A 270 -14.44 -3.99 1.07
CA ILE A 270 -13.93 -2.90 0.25
C ILE A 270 -13.58 -3.49 -1.12
N PRO A 271 -14.21 -3.02 -2.21
CA PRO A 271 -13.83 -3.45 -3.55
C PRO A 271 -12.34 -3.14 -3.81
N THR A 272 -11.61 -4.16 -4.26
CA THR A 272 -10.17 -4.04 -4.54
C THR A 272 -9.90 -4.44 -5.98
N ALA A 273 -9.21 -3.59 -6.73
CA ALA A 273 -8.77 -3.83 -8.09
C ALA A 273 -7.29 -4.22 -8.12
N SER A 274 -7.00 -5.37 -8.73
CA SER A 274 -5.64 -5.86 -8.94
C SER A 274 -5.21 -5.71 -10.38
N CYS A 275 -4.02 -5.12 -10.63
CA CYS A 275 -3.55 -4.83 -11.99
C CYS A 275 -2.82 -6.00 -12.64
N PHE A 276 -1.91 -6.64 -11.94
CA PHE A 276 -1.19 -7.84 -12.39
C PHE A 276 -0.31 -8.41 -11.27
N ALA A 277 0.20 -9.61 -11.46
CA ALA A 277 1.17 -10.22 -10.56
C ALA A 277 2.18 -11.06 -11.34
N ASP A 278 3.45 -10.78 -11.18
CA ASP A 278 4.55 -11.55 -11.73
C ASP A 278 5.79 -11.38 -10.87
N ALA A 279 5.94 -12.22 -9.87
CA ALA A 279 7.08 -12.22 -8.95
C ALA A 279 8.34 -12.94 -9.52
N THR A 280 8.47 -13.05 -10.85
CA THR A 280 9.66 -13.66 -11.49
C THR A 280 10.99 -13.08 -10.99
N PRO A 281 11.12 -11.76 -10.71
CA PRO A 281 12.36 -11.21 -10.16
C PRO A 281 12.79 -11.81 -8.82
N ARG A 282 11.85 -12.30 -8.05
CA ARG A 282 12.12 -12.98 -6.77
C ARG A 282 12.68 -14.40 -6.93
N HIS A 283 12.74 -14.95 -8.16
CA HIS A 283 13.30 -16.29 -8.44
C HIS A 283 14.80 -16.28 -8.72
N THR A 284 15.53 -15.31 -8.22
CA THR A 284 17.00 -15.26 -8.31
C THR A 284 17.65 -16.33 -7.43
N GLU A 285 18.91 -16.69 -7.73
CA GLU A 285 19.69 -17.61 -6.90
C GLU A 285 19.82 -17.10 -5.46
N ARG A 286 19.96 -15.79 -5.30
CA ARG A 286 19.99 -15.12 -3.99
C ARG A 286 18.70 -15.37 -3.21
N TRP A 287 17.54 -15.26 -3.84
CA TRP A 287 16.26 -15.53 -3.20
C TRP A 287 16.08 -16.99 -2.82
N ARG A 288 16.49 -17.91 -3.69
CA ARG A 288 16.46 -19.35 -3.39
C ARG A 288 17.36 -19.71 -2.22
N ALA A 289 18.56 -19.13 -2.14
CA ALA A 289 19.50 -19.35 -1.04
C ALA A 289 18.96 -18.91 0.33
N LEU A 290 18.00 -17.98 0.34
CA LEU A 290 17.35 -17.46 1.54
C LEU A 290 16.01 -18.15 1.87
N GLY A 291 15.71 -19.28 1.19
CA GLY A 291 14.49 -20.03 1.43
C GLY A 291 13.24 -19.43 0.78
N GLY A 292 13.41 -18.60 -0.24
CA GLY A 292 12.33 -17.98 -0.98
C GLY A 292 11.34 -18.99 -1.54
N TYR A 293 10.07 -18.64 -1.49
CA TYR A 293 8.96 -19.53 -1.78
C TYR A 293 8.94 -20.03 -3.22
N PRO A 294 8.81 -21.34 -3.45
CA PRO A 294 8.54 -21.90 -4.78
C PRO A 294 7.18 -21.47 -5.35
N PHE A 295 6.33 -20.86 -4.54
CA PHE A 295 4.99 -20.42 -4.89
C PHE A 295 4.90 -19.43 -6.04
N TYR A 296 5.92 -18.59 -6.20
CA TYR A 296 5.86 -17.51 -7.18
C TYR A 296 6.14 -17.99 -8.61
N LYS A 297 6.70 -19.18 -8.78
CA LYS A 297 7.05 -19.73 -10.10
C LYS A 297 5.83 -20.01 -10.98
N GLU A 298 4.64 -20.12 -10.39
CA GLU A 298 3.47 -20.71 -11.06
C GLU A 298 2.29 -19.74 -11.19
N LYS A 299 2.45 -18.44 -10.83
CA LYS A 299 1.31 -17.51 -10.81
C LYS A 299 1.70 -16.17 -11.42
N ARG A 300 1.68 -16.13 -12.73
CA ARG A 300 1.87 -14.90 -13.49
C ARG A 300 0.63 -14.58 -14.28
N TRP A 301 0.10 -13.40 -14.11
CA TRP A 301 -0.97 -12.87 -14.90
C TRP A 301 -0.77 -11.36 -15.07
N TYR A 302 -1.39 -10.83 -16.09
CA TYR A 302 -1.20 -9.45 -16.52
C TYR A 302 -2.50 -8.89 -17.06
N LEU A 303 -2.77 -7.65 -16.76
CA LEU A 303 -3.79 -6.84 -17.39
C LEU A 303 -3.13 -5.64 -18.10
N SER A 304 -3.50 -5.41 -19.33
CA SER A 304 -3.22 -4.15 -20.00
C SER A 304 -3.88 -2.98 -19.24
N PRO A 305 -3.40 -1.75 -19.38
CA PRO A 305 -4.04 -0.59 -18.75
C PRO A 305 -5.51 -0.45 -19.12
N GLU A 306 -5.89 -0.84 -20.34
CA GLU A 306 -7.28 -0.83 -20.80
C GLU A 306 -8.14 -1.88 -20.08
N ASN A 307 -7.66 -3.10 -19.93
CA ASN A 307 -8.37 -4.14 -19.20
C ASN A 307 -8.37 -3.89 -17.70
N PHE A 308 -7.32 -3.27 -17.16
CA PHE A 308 -7.35 -2.78 -15.77
C PHE A 308 -8.44 -1.72 -15.58
N ARG A 309 -8.63 -0.79 -16.51
CA ARG A 309 -9.76 0.16 -16.49
C ARG A 309 -11.12 -0.54 -16.40
N ARG A 310 -11.32 -1.63 -17.13
CA ARG A 310 -12.55 -2.45 -17.04
C ARG A 310 -12.75 -3.05 -15.64
N VAL A 311 -11.69 -3.48 -14.98
CA VAL A 311 -11.77 -3.93 -13.58
C VAL A 311 -12.17 -2.76 -12.67
N LEU A 312 -11.56 -1.59 -12.83
CA LEU A 312 -11.89 -0.40 -12.05
C LEU A 312 -13.34 0.03 -12.24
N GLU A 313 -13.86 0.00 -13.48
CA GLU A 313 -15.27 0.25 -13.80
C GLU A 313 -16.19 -0.74 -13.06
N GLY A 314 -15.87 -2.03 -13.11
CA GLY A 314 -16.60 -3.06 -12.36
C GLY A 314 -16.57 -2.85 -10.86
N MET A 315 -15.41 -2.47 -10.28
CA MET A 315 -15.32 -2.15 -8.84
C MET A 315 -16.13 -0.91 -8.48
N LYS A 316 -16.15 0.09 -9.37
CA LYS A 316 -16.99 1.28 -9.20
C LYS A 316 -18.48 0.95 -9.21
N GLU A 317 -18.94 0.16 -10.19
CA GLU A 317 -20.33 -0.29 -10.26
C GLU A 317 -20.76 -1.03 -8.99
N ILE A 318 -19.91 -1.93 -8.49
CA ILE A 318 -20.15 -2.66 -7.25
C ILE A 318 -20.20 -1.70 -6.05
N SER A 319 -19.25 -0.78 -5.95
CA SER A 319 -19.21 0.22 -4.90
C SER A 319 -20.47 1.11 -4.90
N ASP A 320 -20.91 1.55 -6.08
CA ASP A 320 -22.12 2.38 -6.26
C ASP A 320 -23.40 1.62 -5.86
N ALA A 321 -23.43 0.31 -6.07
CA ALA A 321 -24.54 -0.57 -5.71
C ALA A 321 -24.61 -0.96 -4.23
N LEU A 322 -23.56 -0.67 -3.45
CA LEU A 322 -23.54 -0.98 -2.03
C LEU A 322 -24.59 -0.13 -1.26
N PRO A 323 -25.16 -0.68 -0.19
CA PRO A 323 -26.11 0.06 0.63
C PRO A 323 -25.46 1.26 1.32
N ASP A 324 -26.29 2.24 1.71
CA ASP A 324 -25.81 3.36 2.50
C ASP A 324 -25.26 2.89 3.84
N GLY A 325 -24.13 3.48 4.24
CA GLY A 325 -23.39 3.06 5.43
C GLY A 325 -22.34 1.96 5.19
N ALA A 326 -22.37 1.26 4.04
CA ALA A 326 -21.30 0.34 3.68
C ALA A 326 -19.99 1.09 3.39
N TRP A 327 -18.90 0.60 3.94
CA TRP A 327 -17.60 1.27 3.80
C TRP A 327 -17.06 1.21 2.38
N GLY A 328 -17.28 0.11 1.68
CA GLY A 328 -16.93 -0.03 0.28
C GLY A 328 -17.59 0.98 -0.67
N LYS A 329 -18.60 1.74 -0.16
CA LYS A 329 -19.19 2.87 -0.88
C LYS A 329 -18.32 4.13 -0.77
N LYS A 330 -17.51 4.22 0.29
CA LYS A 330 -16.65 5.38 0.60
C LYS A 330 -15.19 5.17 0.18
N ILE A 331 -14.76 3.92 0.01
CA ILE A 331 -13.36 3.58 -0.28
C ILE A 331 -13.28 2.45 -1.31
N ILE A 332 -12.35 2.58 -2.24
CA ILE A 332 -11.90 1.52 -3.17
C ILE A 332 -10.41 1.36 -3.00
N MET A 333 -9.92 0.14 -3.12
CA MET A 333 -8.50 -0.16 -3.01
C MET A 333 -7.91 -0.62 -4.35
N ILE A 334 -6.66 -0.29 -4.54
CA ILE A 334 -5.82 -0.74 -5.66
C ILE A 334 -4.61 -1.44 -5.05
N ASP A 335 -4.32 -2.63 -5.48
CA ASP A 335 -3.10 -3.32 -5.14
C ASP A 335 -2.22 -3.45 -6.40
N ASN A 336 -1.03 -2.92 -6.47
CA ASN A 336 -0.24 -2.09 -5.57
C ASN A 336 0.15 -0.74 -6.20
N TRP A 337 0.68 0.20 -5.39
CA TRP A 337 1.37 1.36 -5.97
C TRP A 337 2.71 0.94 -6.60
N ASN A 338 3.58 0.25 -5.87
CA ASN A 338 5.00 0.12 -6.20
C ASN A 338 5.66 -1.23 -5.88
N GLU A 339 4.94 -2.34 -5.88
CA GLU A 339 5.54 -3.68 -5.68
C GLU A 339 6.25 -4.17 -6.95
N TRP A 340 7.39 -3.53 -7.27
CA TRP A 340 8.11 -3.70 -8.55
C TRP A 340 8.60 -5.11 -8.81
N ASP A 341 9.10 -5.81 -7.79
CA ASP A 341 9.65 -7.16 -7.94
C ASP A 341 8.58 -8.26 -7.93
N GLU A 342 7.35 -7.94 -7.51
CA GLU A 342 6.17 -8.79 -7.74
C GLU A 342 5.44 -8.46 -9.05
N GLY A 343 5.94 -7.49 -9.83
CA GLY A 343 5.24 -6.99 -11.00
C GLY A 343 3.84 -6.47 -10.67
N HIS A 344 3.65 -5.92 -9.50
CA HIS A 344 2.37 -5.50 -8.95
C HIS A 344 2.43 -4.01 -8.64
N PHE A 345 2.26 -3.18 -9.68
CA PHE A 345 2.43 -1.74 -9.56
C PHE A 345 1.55 -0.96 -10.53
N VAL A 346 1.01 0.16 -10.10
CA VAL A 346 0.34 1.16 -10.93
C VAL A 346 1.14 2.45 -11.06
N ALA A 347 2.21 2.61 -10.28
CA ALA A 347 3.13 3.74 -10.37
C ALA A 347 3.71 3.87 -11.78
N PRO A 348 3.98 5.08 -12.26
CA PRO A 348 4.47 5.31 -13.61
C PRO A 348 5.79 4.58 -13.90
N SER A 349 5.87 3.90 -15.03
CA SER A 349 7.02 3.12 -15.46
C SER A 349 7.43 3.43 -16.89
N HIS A 350 8.66 3.10 -17.26
CA HIS A 350 9.13 3.30 -18.64
C HIS A 350 8.28 2.54 -19.66
N LYS A 351 7.78 1.37 -19.30
CA LYS A 351 6.96 0.54 -20.20
C LYS A 351 5.56 1.10 -20.43
N PHE A 352 4.91 1.61 -19.38
CA PHE A 352 3.50 1.97 -19.42
C PHE A 352 3.25 3.48 -19.32
N GLY A 353 4.27 4.27 -18.99
CA GLY A 353 4.08 5.69 -18.67
C GLY A 353 3.03 5.85 -17.57
N TYR A 354 2.09 6.74 -17.77
CA TYR A 354 0.99 7.03 -16.84
C TYR A 354 -0.30 6.25 -17.13
N LYS A 355 -0.30 5.27 -18.02
CA LYS A 355 -1.55 4.66 -18.52
C LYS A 355 -2.40 3.99 -17.44
N TYR A 356 -1.79 3.35 -16.42
CA TYR A 356 -2.55 2.81 -15.28
C TYR A 356 -3.17 3.91 -14.44
N LEU A 357 -2.45 5.00 -14.18
CA LEU A 357 -2.98 6.14 -13.46
C LEU A 357 -4.09 6.86 -14.27
N GLN A 358 -3.94 6.96 -15.58
CA GLN A 358 -5.01 7.48 -16.46
C GLN A 358 -6.28 6.66 -16.34
N ALA A 359 -6.19 5.32 -16.30
CA ALA A 359 -7.34 4.46 -16.08
C ALA A 359 -8.05 4.76 -14.74
N VAL A 360 -7.29 4.97 -13.68
CA VAL A 360 -7.84 5.37 -12.36
C VAL A 360 -8.55 6.73 -12.47
N ARG A 361 -7.90 7.71 -13.10
CA ARG A 361 -8.45 9.06 -13.28
C ARG A 361 -9.75 9.06 -14.06
N GLU A 362 -9.82 8.30 -15.14
CA GLU A 362 -11.01 8.20 -15.98
C GLU A 362 -12.22 7.64 -15.22
N VAL A 363 -12.00 6.68 -14.33
CA VAL A 363 -13.07 5.98 -13.61
C VAL A 363 -13.52 6.70 -12.34
N PHE A 364 -12.58 7.27 -11.56
CA PHE A 364 -12.87 7.73 -10.21
C PHE A 364 -12.85 9.24 -10.03
N THR A 365 -12.54 10.02 -11.06
CA THR A 365 -12.46 11.49 -10.90
C THR A 365 -13.43 12.24 -11.81
N LYS A 366 -13.69 13.50 -11.44
CA LYS A 366 -14.43 14.44 -12.29
C LYS A 366 -13.61 14.94 -13.48
N ARG A 367 -12.33 14.62 -13.53
CA ARG A 367 -11.37 15.11 -14.54
C ARG A 367 -11.33 16.64 -14.64
N ASP A 368 -11.47 17.29 -13.50
CA ASP A 368 -11.58 18.75 -13.34
C ASP A 368 -10.22 19.45 -13.21
N ASN A 369 -9.13 18.68 -13.19
CA ASN A 369 -7.74 19.14 -13.20
C ASN A 369 -7.06 18.81 -14.54
N LEU A 370 -5.85 19.36 -14.72
CA LEU A 370 -4.92 18.98 -15.79
C LEU A 370 -3.68 18.33 -15.15
N PRO A 371 -3.52 16.99 -15.27
CA PRO A 371 -2.33 16.34 -14.75
C PRO A 371 -1.06 16.87 -15.39
N ASP A 372 -0.05 17.07 -14.58
CA ASP A 372 1.28 17.47 -15.04
C ASP A 372 2.14 16.21 -15.20
N TYR A 373 2.39 15.82 -16.43
CA TYR A 373 3.15 14.61 -16.77
C TYR A 373 4.67 14.78 -16.70
N ARG A 374 5.16 15.90 -16.19
CA ARG A 374 6.61 16.09 -16.01
C ARG A 374 7.19 15.04 -15.06
N THR A 375 8.42 14.70 -15.36
CA THR A 375 9.24 13.76 -14.58
C THR A 375 10.40 14.51 -13.94
N PRO A 376 11.13 13.91 -12.99
CA PRO A 376 12.38 14.48 -12.51
C PRO A 376 13.37 14.84 -13.63
N GLN A 377 13.43 14.01 -14.68
CA GLN A 377 14.32 14.22 -15.82
C GLN A 377 13.96 15.50 -16.62
N ASP A 378 12.67 15.84 -16.71
CA ASP A 378 12.22 17.08 -17.34
C ASP A 378 12.63 18.33 -16.55
N GLN A 379 12.97 18.15 -15.27
CA GLN A 379 13.54 19.19 -14.40
C GLN A 379 15.09 19.19 -14.43
N GLY A 380 15.70 18.35 -15.26
CA GLY A 380 17.15 18.20 -15.36
C GLY A 380 17.78 17.29 -14.32
N PHE A 381 16.98 16.50 -13.62
CA PHE A 381 17.44 15.54 -12.62
C PHE A 381 17.75 14.17 -13.24
N THR A 382 18.86 13.55 -12.86
CA THR A 382 19.33 12.30 -13.46
C THR A 382 19.10 11.04 -12.62
N GLY A 383 18.67 11.18 -11.36
CA GLY A 383 18.33 10.06 -10.50
C GLY A 383 18.29 10.38 -9.01
N TYR A 384 17.46 9.63 -8.30
CA TYR A 384 17.24 9.74 -6.84
C TYR A 384 17.87 8.58 -6.05
N ASN A 385 18.84 7.90 -6.60
CA ASN A 385 19.47 6.72 -6.02
C ASN A 385 20.58 7.01 -4.99
N ARG A 386 20.50 8.16 -4.30
CA ARG A 386 21.44 8.55 -3.24
C ARG A 386 20.70 8.89 -1.98
N SER A 387 21.29 8.56 -0.83
CA SER A 387 20.70 8.92 0.46
C SER A 387 20.68 10.44 0.63
N TRP A 388 19.52 11.02 0.83
CA TRP A 388 19.31 12.44 1.05
C TRP A 388 19.88 12.95 2.39
N LYS A 389 20.24 12.04 3.29
CA LYS A 389 20.87 12.35 4.58
C LYS A 389 22.36 12.63 4.49
N THR A 390 22.97 12.40 3.34
CA THR A 390 24.41 12.61 3.16
C THR A 390 24.72 14.03 2.68
N PRO A 391 25.88 14.61 3.07
CA PRO A 391 26.33 15.90 2.53
C PRO A 391 26.39 15.93 0.99
N ASP A 392 26.79 14.82 0.38
CA ASP A 392 26.87 14.67 -1.07
C ASP A 392 25.53 14.88 -1.77
N PHE A 393 24.43 14.54 -1.10
CA PHE A 393 23.09 14.74 -1.67
C PHE A 393 22.72 16.23 -1.67
N ALA A 394 23.01 16.95 -0.58
CA ALA A 394 22.78 18.39 -0.52
C ALA A 394 23.59 19.13 -1.60
N GLU A 395 24.88 18.78 -1.78
CA GLU A 395 25.75 19.32 -2.83
C GLU A 395 25.20 18.97 -4.23
N PHE A 396 24.73 17.75 -4.40
CA PHE A 396 24.11 17.29 -5.63
C PHE A 396 22.84 18.09 -5.97
N CYS A 397 21.96 18.34 -5.02
CA CYS A 397 20.76 19.15 -5.20
C CYS A 397 21.12 20.60 -5.53
N GLU A 398 22.09 21.18 -4.82
CA GLU A 398 22.59 22.53 -5.11
C GLU A 398 23.12 22.68 -6.53
N LYS A 399 23.86 21.67 -7.01
CA LYS A 399 24.48 21.69 -8.33
C LYS A 399 23.48 21.51 -9.48
N ASN A 400 22.45 20.71 -9.26
CA ASN A 400 21.54 20.28 -10.33
C ASN A 400 20.22 21.06 -10.35
N TYR A 401 19.83 21.71 -9.25
CA TYR A 401 18.54 22.39 -9.12
C TYR A 401 18.62 23.90 -8.89
N LYS A 402 19.76 24.44 -8.53
CA LYS A 402 19.93 25.88 -8.54
C LYS A 402 20.08 26.36 -9.99
N LYS A 403 18.98 26.85 -10.53
CA LYS A 403 19.01 27.78 -11.70
C LYS A 403 19.16 29.18 -11.23
#